data_c6d5fd520da46781af25aef821851b32
#
_entry.id   c6d5fd520da46781af25aef821851b32
#
_cell.length_a   1.000
_cell.length_b   1.000
_cell.length_c   1.000
_cell.angle_alpha   90.00
_cell.angle_beta   90.00
_cell.angle_gamma   90.00
#
_symmetry.space_group_name_H-M   'P 1'
#
loop_
_entity.id
_entity.type
_entity.pdbx_description
1 polymer ?
#
loop_
_entity_poly.entity_id
_entity_poly.type
_entity_poly.pdbx_seq_one_letter_code
_entity_poly.pdbx_strand_id
1 'polypeptide(L)'
;IVEGDNPPIGELGGGGPATDVDKAVAKLIVDEIPNGACLQLGIGGMPNAVGSLIAESDLKDLGVHTEMYVDAFVDIAKAGKITGAHKNIDRYRQTYAFAAGTKKLYDYLTKIRN
;
A
#
# COMPACT_ATOMS: atom_id res chain seq x y z
N ILE A 1 -19.88 24.09 -1.00
CA ILE A 1 -18.52 24.41 -1.50
C ILE A 1 -17.83 25.24 -0.43
N VAL A 2 -16.63 24.85 -0.06
CA VAL A 2 -15.78 25.61 0.86
C VAL A 2 -14.55 26.08 0.08
N GLU A 3 -14.34 27.38 0.06
CA GLU A 3 -13.18 27.99 -0.58
C GLU A 3 -12.18 28.43 0.50
N GLY A 4 -10.89 28.31 0.22
CA GLY A 4 -9.83 28.66 1.14
C GLY A 4 -8.46 28.61 0.47
N ASP A 5 -7.41 28.72 1.27
CA ASP A 5 -6.03 28.79 0.79
C ASP A 5 -5.46 27.45 0.30
N ASN A 6 -6.26 26.39 0.28
CA ASN A 6 -5.87 25.05 -0.14
C ASN A 6 -4.57 24.56 0.52
N PRO A 7 -4.50 24.54 1.86
CA PRO A 7 -3.31 24.04 2.53
C PRO A 7 -3.04 22.58 2.16
N PRO A 8 -1.79 22.12 2.25
CA PRO A 8 -1.48 20.72 1.99
C PRO A 8 -2.21 19.80 2.98
N ILE A 9 -2.54 18.60 2.52
CA ILE A 9 -3.15 17.57 3.38
C ILE A 9 -2.17 17.22 4.50
N GLY A 10 -2.68 17.16 5.73
CA GLY A 10 -1.89 16.74 6.90
C GLY A 10 -1.37 15.31 6.74
N GLU A 11 -0.12 15.10 7.13
CA GLU A 11 0.46 13.77 7.13
C GLU A 11 -0.05 12.95 8.32
N LEU A 12 -0.33 11.67 8.06
CA LEU A 12 -0.53 10.69 9.10
C LEU A 12 0.85 10.17 9.51
N GLY A 13 1.27 10.46 10.74
CA GLY A 13 2.53 9.94 11.28
C GLY A 13 2.56 8.42 11.17
N GLY A 14 3.60 7.87 10.58
CA GLY A 14 3.83 6.43 10.56
C GLY A 14 4.01 5.90 11.98
N GLY A 15 3.59 4.66 12.24
CA GLY A 15 4.05 3.94 13.40
C GLY A 15 5.58 3.89 13.39
N GLY A 16 6.20 3.77 14.55
CA GLY A 16 7.66 3.65 14.66
C GLY A 16 8.24 2.53 13.78
N PRO A 17 9.56 2.39 13.75
CA PRO A 17 10.19 1.33 12.97
C PRO A 17 9.66 -0.05 13.37
N ALA A 18 9.57 -0.96 12.40
CA ALA A 18 9.11 -2.32 12.65
C ALA A 18 10.03 -3.00 13.69
N THR A 19 9.42 -3.65 14.68
CA THR A 19 10.14 -4.45 15.67
C THR A 19 10.58 -5.78 15.05
N ASP A 20 11.48 -6.51 15.73
CA ASP A 20 11.88 -7.86 15.28
C ASP A 20 10.69 -8.83 15.28
N VAL A 21 9.75 -8.66 16.20
CA VAL A 21 8.50 -9.44 16.22
C VAL A 21 7.65 -9.11 14.99
N ASP A 22 7.50 -7.83 14.65
CA ASP A 22 6.75 -7.41 13.44
C ASP A 22 7.35 -8.04 12.20
N LYS A 23 8.67 -8.04 12.06
CA LYS A 23 9.38 -8.63 10.93
C LYS A 23 9.18 -10.14 10.85
N ALA A 24 9.24 -10.83 11.98
CA ALA A 24 9.03 -12.28 12.02
C ALA A 24 7.60 -12.67 11.61
N VAL A 25 6.61 -11.96 12.13
CA VAL A 25 5.21 -12.18 11.75
C VAL A 25 4.97 -11.80 10.30
N ALA A 26 5.52 -10.69 9.85
CA ALA A 26 5.39 -10.25 8.45
C ALA A 26 5.93 -11.30 7.47
N LYS A 27 7.03 -11.96 7.81
CA LYS A 27 7.58 -13.05 7.00
C LYS A 27 6.60 -14.22 6.87
N LEU A 28 5.98 -14.63 7.97
CA LEU A 28 4.98 -15.70 7.96
C LEU A 28 3.78 -15.33 7.08
N ILE A 29 3.34 -14.08 7.13
CA ILE A 29 2.22 -13.60 6.32
C ILE A 29 2.59 -13.59 4.83
N VAL A 30 3.76 -13.06 4.48
CA VAL A 30 4.21 -12.96 3.07
C VAL A 30 4.38 -14.34 2.45
N ASP A 31 4.83 -15.34 3.20
CA ASP A 31 4.97 -16.72 2.72
C ASP A 31 3.62 -17.34 2.30
N GLU A 32 2.51 -16.82 2.80
CA GLU A 32 1.14 -17.28 2.44
C GLU A 32 0.53 -16.52 1.24
N ILE A 33 1.18 -15.49 0.73
CA ILE A 33 0.65 -14.67 -0.37
C ILE A 33 1.04 -15.29 -1.72
N PRO A 34 0.06 -15.74 -2.52
CA PRO A 34 0.37 -16.20 -3.88
C PRO A 34 0.49 -15.02 -4.86
N ASN A 35 1.14 -15.26 -5.99
CA ASN A 35 1.08 -14.32 -7.12
C ASN A 35 -0.37 -14.07 -7.51
N GLY A 36 -0.69 -12.85 -7.91
CA GLY A 36 -2.05 -12.48 -8.29
C GLY A 36 -3.00 -12.20 -7.12
N ALA A 37 -2.54 -12.33 -5.87
CA ALA A 37 -3.38 -12.03 -4.71
C ALA A 37 -3.84 -10.57 -4.71
N CYS A 38 -5.06 -10.34 -4.25
CA CYS A 38 -5.60 -8.99 -4.06
C CYS A 38 -5.45 -8.60 -2.58
N LEU A 39 -4.80 -7.47 -2.33
CA LEU A 39 -4.34 -7.10 -1.00
C LEU A 39 -5.16 -5.97 -0.39
N GLN A 40 -5.30 -6.05 0.93
CA GLN A 40 -5.69 -4.96 1.81
C GLN A 40 -4.59 -4.79 2.87
N LEU A 41 -4.14 -3.57 3.10
CA LEU A 41 -3.18 -3.24 4.15
C LEU A 41 -3.73 -2.10 5.02
N GLY A 42 -3.54 -2.24 6.32
CA GLY A 42 -3.85 -1.17 7.28
C GLY A 42 -2.63 -0.29 7.59
N ILE A 43 -2.78 0.54 8.62
CA ILE A 43 -1.73 1.40 9.15
C ILE A 43 -1.02 0.71 10.32
N GLY A 44 0.23 1.08 10.57
CA GLY A 44 1.03 0.61 11.71
C GLY A 44 2.32 -0.09 11.31
N GLY A 45 3.11 -0.48 12.31
CA GLY A 45 4.41 -1.11 12.11
C GLY A 45 4.32 -2.47 11.41
N MET A 46 3.33 -3.28 11.77
CA MET A 46 3.14 -4.61 11.19
C MET A 46 2.75 -4.54 9.69
N PRO A 47 1.71 -3.79 9.28
CA PRO A 47 1.39 -3.65 7.86
C PRO A 47 2.54 -3.05 7.04
N ASN A 48 3.31 -2.12 7.60
CA ASN A 48 4.50 -1.58 6.94
C ASN A 48 5.58 -2.64 6.74
N ALA A 49 5.82 -3.49 7.75
CA ALA A 49 6.77 -4.60 7.62
C ALA A 49 6.35 -5.60 6.55
N VAL A 50 5.06 -5.96 6.49
CA VAL A 50 4.50 -6.82 5.44
C VAL A 50 4.70 -6.17 4.06
N GLY A 51 4.37 -4.89 3.91
CA GLY A 51 4.52 -4.16 2.66
C GLY A 51 5.97 -4.10 2.18
N SER A 52 6.92 -3.87 3.08
CA SER A 52 8.36 -3.86 2.75
C SER A 52 8.83 -5.21 2.26
N LEU A 53 8.44 -6.30 2.92
CA LEU A 53 8.80 -7.65 2.49
C LEU A 53 8.17 -8.02 1.14
N ILE A 54 6.94 -7.63 0.89
CA ILE A 54 6.30 -7.81 -0.41
C ILE A 54 7.08 -7.09 -1.51
N ALA A 55 7.49 -5.85 -1.26
CA ALA A 55 8.25 -5.05 -2.22
C ALA A 55 9.60 -5.69 -2.58
N GLU A 56 10.24 -6.39 -1.63
CA GLU A 56 11.50 -7.10 -1.82
C GLU A 56 11.34 -8.55 -2.33
N SER A 57 10.13 -9.08 -2.33
CA SER A 57 9.84 -10.47 -2.70
C SER A 57 9.80 -10.69 -4.21
N ASP A 58 9.65 -11.95 -4.63
CA ASP A 58 9.43 -12.35 -6.03
C ASP A 58 7.94 -12.32 -6.43
N LEU A 59 7.06 -11.85 -5.55
CA LEU A 59 5.64 -11.74 -5.83
C LEU A 59 5.37 -10.81 -7.01
N LYS A 60 4.36 -11.15 -7.79
CA LYS A 60 3.97 -10.40 -8.99
C LYS A 60 2.48 -10.46 -9.24
N ASP A 61 2.01 -9.57 -10.10
CA ASP A 61 0.62 -9.46 -10.53
C ASP A 61 -0.37 -9.28 -9.38
N LEU A 62 0.07 -8.61 -8.31
CA LEU A 62 -0.78 -8.32 -7.16
C LEU A 62 -1.86 -7.29 -7.52
N GLY A 63 -2.99 -7.39 -6.85
CA GLY A 63 -4.06 -6.41 -6.91
C GLY A 63 -4.17 -5.63 -5.60
N VAL A 64 -4.82 -4.48 -5.67
CA VAL A 64 -5.16 -3.67 -4.50
C VAL A 64 -6.65 -3.43 -4.45
N HIS A 65 -7.26 -3.83 -3.35
CA HIS A 65 -8.64 -3.51 -3.00
C HIS A 65 -8.69 -3.33 -1.49
N THR A 66 -8.60 -2.09 -1.04
CA THR A 66 -8.32 -1.77 0.36
C THR A 66 -9.21 -0.62 0.82
N GLU A 67 -9.50 -0.54 2.11
CA GLU A 67 -10.12 0.64 2.69
C GLU A 67 -9.16 1.83 2.61
N MET A 68 -7.96 1.65 3.15
CA MET A 68 -6.92 2.69 3.19
C MET A 68 -5.82 2.40 2.17
N TYR A 69 -5.49 3.37 1.34
CA TYR A 69 -4.27 3.32 0.55
C TYR A 69 -3.14 3.93 1.39
N VAL A 70 -2.14 3.15 1.70
CA VAL A 70 -1.06 3.47 2.64
C VAL A 70 0.31 3.47 1.96
N ASP A 71 1.33 4.03 2.65
CA ASP A 71 2.70 4.16 2.10
C ASP A 71 3.26 2.84 1.58
N ALA A 72 2.97 1.72 2.24
CA ALA A 72 3.44 0.40 1.83
C ALA A 72 3.04 0.05 0.39
N PHE A 73 1.85 0.44 -0.06
CA PHE A 73 1.43 0.22 -1.45
C PHE A 73 2.27 1.01 -2.45
N VAL A 74 2.75 2.19 -2.08
CA VAL A 74 3.65 2.98 -2.93
C VAL A 74 4.93 2.20 -3.21
N ASP A 75 5.51 1.59 -2.19
CA ASP A 75 6.74 0.81 -2.33
C ASP A 75 6.52 -0.45 -3.19
N ILE A 76 5.42 -1.16 -2.96
CA ILE A 76 5.04 -2.34 -3.76
C ILE A 76 4.79 -1.95 -5.22
N ALA A 77 4.09 -0.85 -5.46
CA ALA A 77 3.80 -0.36 -6.81
C ALA A 77 5.07 0.08 -7.55
N LYS A 78 5.97 0.80 -6.87
CA LYS A 78 7.26 1.21 -7.44
C LYS A 78 8.17 0.02 -7.76
N ALA A 79 8.03 -1.07 -7.01
CA ALA A 79 8.72 -2.32 -7.31
C ALA A 79 8.13 -3.08 -8.51
N GLY A 80 7.05 -2.57 -9.13
CA GLY A 80 6.44 -3.16 -10.32
C GLY A 80 5.59 -4.40 -10.04
N LYS A 81 5.15 -4.62 -8.82
CA LYS A 81 4.46 -5.84 -8.40
C LYS A 81 2.93 -5.76 -8.47
N ILE A 82 2.38 -4.57 -8.72
CA ILE A 82 0.93 -4.35 -8.76
C ILE A 82 0.49 -4.15 -10.20
N THR A 83 -0.29 -5.09 -10.73
CA THR A 83 -0.91 -5.00 -12.06
C THR A 83 -2.43 -4.99 -12.00
N GLY A 84 -3.01 -5.63 -10.99
CA GLY A 84 -4.45 -5.83 -10.88
C GLY A 84 -5.03 -6.79 -11.93
N ALA A 85 -4.20 -7.53 -12.63
CA ALA A 85 -4.61 -8.38 -13.75
C ALA A 85 -5.55 -9.52 -13.33
N HIS A 86 -5.46 -9.98 -12.09
CA HIS A 86 -6.26 -11.09 -11.57
C HIS A 86 -7.43 -10.66 -10.68
N LYS A 87 -7.68 -9.35 -10.57
CA LYS A 87 -8.84 -8.87 -9.81
C LYS A 87 -10.14 -9.27 -10.49
N ASN A 88 -11.15 -9.65 -9.71
CA ASN A 88 -12.50 -9.92 -10.18
C ASN A 88 -13.29 -8.64 -10.47
N ILE A 89 -13.03 -7.60 -9.68
CA ILE A 89 -13.67 -6.29 -9.77
C ILE A 89 -12.58 -5.25 -10.03
N ASP A 90 -12.87 -4.25 -10.83
CA ASP A 90 -11.93 -3.15 -11.17
C ASP A 90 -10.56 -3.67 -11.64
N ARG A 91 -10.58 -4.62 -12.56
CA ARG A 91 -9.35 -5.20 -13.12
C ARG A 91 -8.43 -4.13 -13.67
N TYR A 92 -7.13 -4.27 -13.38
CA TYR A 92 -6.06 -3.33 -13.72
C TYR A 92 -6.14 -1.98 -13.00
N ARG A 93 -6.98 -1.85 -11.96
CA ARG A 93 -7.08 -0.66 -11.12
C ARG A 93 -6.75 -0.98 -9.68
N GLN A 94 -6.20 0.01 -8.99
CA GLN A 94 -6.01 -0.04 -7.55
C GLN A 94 -7.21 0.65 -6.90
N THR A 95 -8.02 -0.12 -6.18
CA THR A 95 -9.28 0.35 -5.60
C THR A 95 -9.12 0.62 -4.12
N TYR A 96 -9.51 1.81 -3.67
CA TYR A 96 -9.45 2.21 -2.27
C TYR A 96 -10.53 3.24 -1.94
N ALA A 97 -10.92 3.31 -0.67
CA ALA A 97 -11.91 4.27 -0.19
C ALA A 97 -11.28 5.65 0.08
N PHE A 98 -10.10 5.66 0.69
CA PHE A 98 -9.33 6.88 0.96
C PHE A 98 -7.85 6.54 1.14
N ALA A 99 -7.02 7.57 1.08
CA ALA A 99 -5.59 7.45 1.27
C ALA A 99 -5.13 8.25 2.49
N ALA A 100 -4.24 7.68 3.28
CA ALA A 100 -3.64 8.35 4.42
C ALA A 100 -2.21 7.85 4.65
N GLY A 101 -1.29 8.76 4.85
CA GLY A 101 0.11 8.42 5.04
C GLY A 101 1.00 9.66 5.04
N THR A 102 2.21 9.49 4.58
CA THR A 102 3.21 10.55 4.49
C THR A 102 3.10 11.34 3.19
N LYS A 103 3.87 12.41 3.08
CA LYS A 103 3.99 13.19 1.85
C LYS A 103 4.35 12.33 0.63
N LYS A 104 5.18 11.30 0.83
CA LYS A 104 5.54 10.36 -0.24
C LYS A 104 4.30 9.73 -0.90
N LEU A 105 3.33 9.33 -0.11
CA LEU A 105 2.06 8.77 -0.58
C LEU A 105 1.28 9.81 -1.40
N TYR A 106 1.09 11.00 -0.88
CA TYR A 106 0.31 12.04 -1.55
C TYR A 106 0.98 12.49 -2.86
N ASP A 107 2.30 12.64 -2.87
CA ASP A 107 3.06 12.96 -4.09
C ASP A 107 2.93 11.85 -5.15
N TYR A 108 2.91 10.59 -4.73
CA TYR A 108 2.71 9.46 -5.62
C TYR A 108 1.32 9.50 -6.25
N LEU A 109 0.27 9.69 -5.44
CA LEU A 109 -1.11 9.70 -5.91
C LEU A 109 -1.42 10.84 -6.88
N THR A 110 -0.72 11.97 -6.78
CA THR A 110 -0.88 13.08 -7.72
C THR A 110 -0.29 12.79 -9.11
N LYS A 111 0.62 11.83 -9.21
CA LYS A 111 1.35 11.51 -10.44
C LYS A 111 0.79 10.31 -11.19
N ILE A 112 0.08 9.41 -10.49
CA ILE A 112 -0.49 8.23 -11.12
C ILE A 112 -1.85 8.52 -11.72
N ARG A 113 -2.15 7.81 -12.82
CA ARG A 113 -3.50 7.73 -13.38
C ARG A 113 -3.96 6.29 -13.23
N ASN A 114 -5.05 6.11 -12.58
CA ASN A 114 -5.70 4.82 -12.50
C ASN A 114 -6.43 4.48 -13.80
#